data_c7cbb509e8b71a0bd960db2167ca5735
#
_entry.id   c7cbb509e8b71a0bd960db2167ca5735
#
_cell.length_a   1.000
_cell.length_b   1.000
_cell.length_c   1.000
_cell.angle_alpha   90.00
_cell.angle_beta   90.00
_cell.angle_gamma   90.00
#
_symmetry.space_group_name_H-M   'P 1'
#
loop_
_entity.id
_entity.type
_entity.pdbx_description
1 polymer ?
#
loop_
_entity_poly.entity_id
_entity_poly.type
_entity_poly.pdbx_seq_one_letter_code
_entity_poly.pdbx_strand_id
1 'polypeptide(L)'
;MNRHIKDKILKGITVLASSLSVLVFVFILGFVLIKGKNNLSIEMLKSDYWSENVLIKIKEPSNLDNYGFTFVDSFSLENDRKIEIIEVDERLEATSIKSEASMTLPTNVYIEFIKINTEDGVINGGTVYGDDAASLQAKLALAKGDLEIYYKTKGGGIYGSLKATMILIGFSLLFAFPIGVFAAIYFNEIADNNRKTRFFRQLIDLLAGVPSIIFGLMGMVVLYPFVSVFTQNGQSILLGSLTMAVVLLPTIIKTTQEALIAVPDSYRQASLSLGASDAQTIFKVVLPSSISGLLSSLILSISRIIAESAALIFTMGSFVNDAPTYSQSATSLSVHIWSLLSHENPNMELAASIAIIILILVLGLNLSVRFLENILTRRKV
;
A
#
# COMPACT_ATOMS: atom_id res chain seq x y z
N MET A 1 4.62 33.70 -44.05
CA MET A 1 3.52 33.29 -43.16
C MET A 1 3.45 34.28 -41.99
N ASN A 2 2.35 35.02 -41.88
CA ASN A 2 2.18 36.09 -40.88
C ASN A 2 2.42 35.58 -39.46
N ARG A 3 3.19 36.31 -38.64
CA ARG A 3 3.55 35.96 -37.23
C ARG A 3 2.31 35.61 -36.41
N HIS A 4 1.20 36.34 -36.59
CA HIS A 4 -0.09 36.08 -35.97
C HIS A 4 -0.73 34.74 -36.34
N ILE A 5 -0.51 34.26 -37.57
CA ILE A 5 -1.03 32.95 -38.00
C ILE A 5 -0.22 31.83 -37.36
N LYS A 6 1.11 31.96 -37.30
CA LYS A 6 1.98 30.99 -36.57
C LYS A 6 1.61 30.91 -35.11
N ASP A 7 1.41 32.04 -34.44
CA ASP A 7 1.06 32.08 -33.03
C ASP A 7 -0.31 31.43 -32.74
N LYS A 8 -1.31 31.66 -33.62
CA LYS A 8 -2.62 30.99 -33.52
C LYS A 8 -2.51 29.47 -33.72
N ILE A 9 -1.73 29.01 -34.70
CA ILE A 9 -1.53 27.59 -34.97
C ILE A 9 -0.80 26.94 -33.76
N LEU A 10 0.27 27.55 -33.24
CA LEU A 10 1.00 27.04 -32.07
C LEU A 10 0.10 26.96 -30.84
N LYS A 11 -0.69 28.01 -30.55
CA LYS A 11 -1.69 27.99 -29.49
C LYS A 11 -2.71 26.86 -29.66
N GLY A 12 -3.22 26.69 -30.89
CA GLY A 12 -4.15 25.61 -31.22
C GLY A 12 -3.56 24.23 -30.98
N ILE A 13 -2.31 23.97 -31.39
CA ILE A 13 -1.61 22.73 -31.17
C ILE A 13 -1.39 22.49 -29.66
N THR A 14 -0.99 23.53 -28.92
CA THR A 14 -0.77 23.42 -27.45
C THR A 14 -2.07 23.09 -26.72
N VAL A 15 -3.18 23.76 -27.06
CA VAL A 15 -4.50 23.49 -26.47
C VAL A 15 -4.96 22.08 -26.83
N LEU A 16 -4.78 21.64 -28.07
CA LEU A 16 -5.16 20.30 -28.49
C LEU A 16 -4.35 19.23 -27.79
N ALA A 17 -3.02 19.39 -27.67
CA ALA A 17 -2.16 18.48 -26.94
C ALA A 17 -2.53 18.40 -25.44
N SER A 18 -2.78 19.56 -24.81
CA SER A 18 -3.21 19.61 -23.41
C SER A 18 -4.57 18.94 -23.20
N SER A 19 -5.53 19.20 -24.11
CA SER A 19 -6.87 18.57 -24.04
C SER A 19 -6.79 17.05 -24.20
N LEU A 20 -5.95 16.57 -25.13
CA LEU A 20 -5.74 15.13 -25.33
C LEU A 20 -5.13 14.48 -24.08
N SER A 21 -4.15 15.13 -23.46
CA SER A 21 -3.54 14.63 -22.21
C SER A 21 -4.56 14.51 -21.07
N VAL A 22 -5.40 15.54 -20.89
CA VAL A 22 -6.48 15.50 -19.88
C VAL A 22 -7.49 14.40 -20.20
N LEU A 23 -7.88 14.25 -21.49
CA LEU A 23 -8.83 13.23 -21.91
C LEU A 23 -8.30 11.81 -21.61
N VAL A 24 -7.03 11.53 -21.96
CA VAL A 24 -6.39 10.24 -21.66
C VAL A 24 -6.36 9.99 -20.17
N PHE A 25 -6.00 11.00 -19.36
CA PHE A 25 -5.99 10.88 -17.90
C PHE A 25 -7.39 10.56 -17.34
N VAL A 26 -8.42 11.29 -17.78
CA VAL A 26 -9.81 11.06 -17.35
C VAL A 26 -10.30 9.67 -17.78
N PHE A 27 -9.92 9.22 -18.99
CA PHE A 27 -10.27 7.89 -19.47
C PHE A 27 -9.64 6.78 -18.61
N ILE A 28 -8.34 6.88 -18.29
CA ILE A 28 -7.64 5.91 -17.44
C ILE A 28 -8.25 5.89 -16.04
N LEU A 29 -8.48 7.07 -15.45
CA LEU A 29 -9.10 7.20 -14.14
C LEU A 29 -10.51 6.59 -14.13
N GLY A 30 -11.32 6.91 -15.14
CA GLY A 30 -12.66 6.34 -15.30
C GLY A 30 -12.64 4.82 -15.41
N PHE A 31 -11.72 4.27 -16.21
CA PHE A 31 -11.56 2.82 -16.35
C PHE A 31 -11.24 2.15 -15.01
N VAL A 32 -10.28 2.71 -14.26
CA VAL A 32 -9.88 2.17 -12.95
C VAL A 32 -11.06 2.25 -11.96
N LEU A 33 -11.78 3.37 -11.92
CA LEU A 33 -12.96 3.54 -11.04
C LEU A 33 -14.09 2.57 -11.39
N ILE A 34 -14.39 2.37 -12.68
CA ILE A 34 -15.46 1.45 -13.10
C ILE A 34 -15.10 0.01 -12.74
N LYS A 35 -13.86 -0.41 -12.97
CA LYS A 35 -13.42 -1.78 -12.72
C LYS A 35 -13.22 -2.08 -11.23
N GLY A 36 -12.71 -1.11 -10.44
CA GLY A 36 -12.36 -1.35 -9.05
C GLY A 36 -13.49 -1.11 -8.04
N LYS A 37 -14.59 -0.44 -8.41
CA LYS A 37 -15.64 -0.03 -7.44
C LYS A 37 -16.33 -1.21 -6.73
N ASN A 38 -16.46 -2.36 -7.39
CA ASN A 38 -17.26 -3.49 -6.88
C ASN A 38 -16.57 -4.20 -5.69
N ASN A 39 -15.24 -4.21 -5.67
CA ASN A 39 -14.45 -4.88 -4.61
C ASN A 39 -14.00 -3.91 -3.50
N LEU A 40 -14.35 -2.61 -3.61
CA LEU A 40 -14.03 -1.64 -2.58
C LEU A 40 -14.92 -1.84 -1.36
N SER A 41 -14.36 -2.40 -0.30
CA SER A 41 -15.02 -2.54 0.99
C SER A 41 -14.04 -2.26 2.14
N ILE A 42 -14.57 -1.95 3.31
CA ILE A 42 -13.75 -1.84 4.54
C ILE A 42 -13.15 -3.20 4.91
N GLU A 43 -13.86 -4.27 4.58
CA GLU A 43 -13.42 -5.64 4.79
C GLU A 43 -12.16 -5.96 3.98
N MET A 44 -12.08 -5.54 2.70
CA MET A 44 -10.88 -5.65 1.87
C MET A 44 -9.63 -5.03 2.53
N LEU A 45 -9.78 -3.93 3.27
CA LEU A 45 -8.67 -3.27 3.96
C LEU A 45 -8.19 -4.02 5.21
N LYS A 46 -9.04 -4.87 5.80
CA LYS A 46 -8.79 -5.56 7.07
C LYS A 46 -8.54 -7.06 6.91
N SER A 47 -8.95 -7.64 5.79
CA SER A 47 -8.84 -9.07 5.52
C SER A 47 -7.47 -9.44 4.98
N ASP A 48 -7.11 -10.70 5.18
CA ASP A 48 -5.94 -11.32 4.61
C ASP A 48 -6.14 -11.62 3.11
N TYR A 49 -5.05 -11.66 2.36
CA TYR A 49 -5.09 -11.96 0.93
C TYR A 49 -5.37 -13.45 0.68
N TRP A 50 -4.71 -14.31 1.46
CA TRP A 50 -4.87 -15.75 1.30
C TRP A 50 -6.11 -16.25 2.01
N SER A 51 -6.88 -17.02 1.30
CA SER A 51 -8.00 -17.74 1.92
C SER A 51 -7.48 -18.93 2.71
N GLU A 52 -7.93 -19.06 3.94
CA GLU A 52 -7.62 -20.19 4.80
C GLU A 52 -8.73 -21.22 4.78
N ASN A 53 -8.37 -22.50 4.77
CA ASN A 53 -9.27 -23.61 4.92
C ASN A 53 -9.27 -24.06 6.38
N VAL A 54 -10.42 -24.01 7.01
CA VAL A 54 -10.58 -24.35 8.42
C VAL A 54 -11.61 -25.46 8.60
N LEU A 55 -11.26 -26.49 9.37
CA LEU A 55 -12.16 -27.56 9.76
C LEU A 55 -12.50 -27.40 11.24
N ILE A 56 -13.79 -27.27 11.52
CA ILE A 56 -14.32 -27.12 12.87
C ILE A 56 -15.36 -28.19 13.18
N LYS A 57 -15.47 -28.48 14.45
CA LYS A 57 -16.54 -29.31 15.00
C LYS A 57 -17.46 -28.44 15.84
N ILE A 58 -18.75 -28.58 15.60
CA ILE A 58 -19.81 -27.89 16.33
C ILE A 58 -20.61 -28.91 17.07
N LYS A 59 -20.77 -28.72 18.37
CA LYS A 59 -21.62 -29.55 19.21
C LYS A 59 -23.07 -29.21 18.97
N GLU A 60 -23.93 -30.24 19.09
CA GLU A 60 -25.35 -30.07 18.99
C GLU A 60 -25.85 -29.02 19.99
N PRO A 61 -26.49 -27.95 19.54
CA PRO A 61 -26.98 -26.90 20.43
C PRO A 61 -28.29 -27.34 21.09
N SER A 62 -28.39 -27.22 22.38
CA SER A 62 -29.58 -27.63 23.15
C SER A 62 -30.73 -26.67 23.04
N ASN A 63 -31.23 -26.22 21.97
CA ASN A 63 -32.44 -25.38 21.76
C ASN A 63 -32.29 -24.35 20.62
N LEU A 64 -31.63 -24.71 19.54
CA LEU A 64 -31.52 -23.84 18.37
C LEU A 64 -32.04 -24.55 17.12
N ASP A 65 -33.02 -23.94 16.47
CA ASP A 65 -33.50 -24.41 15.16
C ASP A 65 -32.36 -24.22 14.13
N ASN A 66 -32.11 -25.21 13.28
CA ASN A 66 -31.13 -25.19 12.21
C ASN A 66 -29.69 -24.82 12.66
N TYR A 67 -29.29 -25.18 13.87
CA TYR A 67 -27.96 -24.83 14.44
C TYR A 67 -27.64 -23.33 14.42
N GLY A 68 -28.65 -22.46 14.30
CA GLY A 68 -28.43 -20.99 14.33
C GLY A 68 -27.64 -20.44 13.16
N PHE A 69 -27.58 -21.10 12.00
CA PHE A 69 -26.92 -20.59 10.79
C PHE A 69 -27.93 -20.04 9.79
N THR A 70 -27.53 -18.94 9.16
CA THR A 70 -28.21 -18.41 7.98
C THR A 70 -27.23 -18.42 6.80
N PHE A 71 -27.63 -19.12 5.73
CA PHE A 71 -26.86 -19.26 4.50
C PHE A 71 -27.45 -18.41 3.38
N VAL A 72 -26.55 -17.87 2.53
CA VAL A 72 -26.93 -17.18 1.30
C VAL A 72 -26.04 -17.64 0.16
N ASP A 73 -26.62 -17.72 -1.03
CA ASP A 73 -25.83 -17.92 -2.25
C ASP A 73 -25.02 -16.66 -2.54
N SER A 74 -23.73 -16.83 -2.73
CA SER A 74 -22.77 -15.77 -3.01
C SER A 74 -21.87 -16.18 -4.17
N PHE A 75 -21.02 -15.26 -4.63
CA PHE A 75 -20.04 -15.55 -5.66
C PHE A 75 -18.65 -15.23 -5.14
N SER A 76 -17.68 -16.10 -5.46
CA SER A 76 -16.27 -15.84 -5.17
C SER A 76 -15.72 -14.71 -6.06
N LEU A 77 -14.52 -14.23 -5.77
CA LEU A 77 -13.80 -13.29 -6.64
C LEU A 77 -13.52 -13.82 -8.05
N GLU A 78 -13.58 -15.15 -8.23
CA GLU A 78 -13.43 -15.86 -9.51
C GLU A 78 -14.80 -16.11 -10.20
N ASN A 79 -15.87 -15.53 -9.66
CA ASN A 79 -17.25 -15.68 -10.12
C ASN A 79 -17.83 -17.09 -10.00
N ASP A 80 -17.25 -17.93 -9.13
CA ASP A 80 -17.80 -19.25 -8.79
C ASP A 80 -18.89 -19.11 -7.75
N ARG A 81 -19.99 -19.86 -7.92
CA ARG A 81 -21.07 -19.92 -6.94
C ARG A 81 -20.57 -20.56 -5.64
N LYS A 82 -20.79 -19.89 -4.52
CA LYS A 82 -20.44 -20.32 -3.17
C LYS A 82 -21.62 -20.13 -2.23
N ILE A 83 -21.65 -20.93 -1.16
CA ILE A 83 -22.61 -20.76 -0.06
C ILE A 83 -21.88 -20.01 1.05
N GLU A 84 -22.44 -18.91 1.48
CA GLU A 84 -21.86 -18.02 2.49
C GLU A 84 -22.68 -18.07 3.79
N ILE A 85 -21.99 -18.13 4.92
CA ILE A 85 -22.60 -17.90 6.24
C ILE A 85 -22.66 -16.40 6.49
N ILE A 86 -23.87 -15.86 6.63
CA ILE A 86 -24.07 -14.43 6.92
C ILE A 86 -24.39 -14.19 8.40
N GLU A 87 -24.96 -15.15 9.09
CA GLU A 87 -25.34 -15.02 10.48
C GLU A 87 -25.06 -16.31 11.25
N VAL A 88 -24.55 -16.18 12.46
CA VAL A 88 -24.24 -17.27 13.37
C VAL A 88 -24.76 -16.88 14.75
N ASP A 89 -25.49 -17.78 15.42
CA ASP A 89 -25.91 -17.55 16.80
C ASP A 89 -24.70 -17.59 17.74
N GLU A 90 -24.55 -16.57 18.58
CA GLU A 90 -23.44 -16.42 19.52
C GLU A 90 -23.33 -17.56 20.55
N ARG A 91 -24.40 -18.34 20.74
CA ARG A 91 -24.45 -19.47 21.68
C ARG A 91 -23.83 -20.74 21.11
N LEU A 92 -23.40 -20.77 19.87
CA LEU A 92 -22.76 -21.92 19.25
C LEU A 92 -21.33 -22.13 19.77
N GLU A 93 -21.09 -23.31 20.32
CA GLU A 93 -19.75 -23.75 20.69
C GLU A 93 -19.06 -24.45 19.51
N ALA A 94 -18.10 -23.77 18.91
CA ALA A 94 -17.25 -24.32 17.87
C ALA A 94 -15.87 -24.68 18.43
N THR A 95 -15.32 -25.81 18.00
CA THR A 95 -13.97 -26.24 18.37
C THR A 95 -13.18 -26.53 17.11
N SER A 96 -11.98 -25.95 17.00
CA SER A 96 -11.06 -26.26 15.90
C SER A 96 -10.52 -27.67 16.05
N ILE A 97 -10.66 -28.49 15.00
CA ILE A 97 -10.14 -29.88 15.01
C ILE A 97 -8.61 -29.91 15.03
N LYS A 98 -7.94 -28.87 14.49
CA LYS A 98 -6.47 -28.79 14.47
C LYS A 98 -5.85 -28.38 15.81
N SER A 99 -6.48 -27.46 16.53
CA SER A 99 -5.89 -26.86 17.75
C SER A 99 -6.61 -27.26 19.04
N GLU A 100 -7.74 -27.98 18.94
CA GLU A 100 -8.66 -28.31 20.05
C GLU A 100 -9.08 -27.08 20.88
N ALA A 101 -8.89 -25.89 20.32
CA ALA A 101 -9.25 -24.64 20.98
C ALA A 101 -10.70 -24.27 20.66
N SER A 102 -11.40 -23.76 21.67
CA SER A 102 -12.70 -23.13 21.46
C SER A 102 -12.55 -21.87 20.62
N MET A 103 -13.39 -21.70 19.61
CA MET A 103 -13.40 -20.53 18.74
C MET A 103 -14.84 -20.14 18.39
N THR A 104 -15.06 -18.88 18.13
CA THR A 104 -16.32 -18.41 17.53
C THR A 104 -16.25 -18.62 16.03
N LEU A 105 -17.33 -19.16 15.45
CA LEU A 105 -17.44 -19.29 14.00
C LEU A 105 -17.52 -17.89 13.38
N PRO A 106 -16.63 -17.53 12.45
CA PRO A 106 -16.72 -16.25 11.79
C PRO A 106 -17.91 -16.21 10.81
N THR A 107 -18.54 -15.05 10.68
CA THR A 107 -19.46 -14.73 9.59
C THR A 107 -18.69 -14.36 8.33
N ASN A 108 -19.37 -14.30 7.19
CA ASN A 108 -18.76 -13.95 5.89
C ASN A 108 -17.70 -14.96 5.42
N VAL A 109 -17.92 -16.25 5.63
CA VAL A 109 -17.06 -17.34 5.16
C VAL A 109 -17.82 -18.25 4.20
N TYR A 110 -17.09 -18.86 3.27
CA TYR A 110 -17.65 -19.79 2.30
C TYR A 110 -17.67 -21.22 2.85
N ILE A 111 -18.80 -21.88 2.76
CA ILE A 111 -18.92 -23.29 3.10
C ILE A 111 -18.48 -24.15 1.92
N GLU A 112 -17.41 -24.90 2.11
CA GLU A 112 -16.97 -25.90 1.14
C GLU A 112 -17.78 -27.20 1.33
N PHE A 113 -17.82 -27.72 2.56
CA PHE A 113 -18.75 -28.80 2.90
C PHE A 113 -19.09 -28.84 4.39
N ILE A 114 -20.27 -29.47 4.70
CA ILE A 114 -20.71 -29.81 6.05
C ILE A 114 -21.00 -31.29 6.07
N LYS A 115 -20.46 -31.98 7.07
CA LYS A 115 -20.81 -33.36 7.39
C LYS A 115 -21.89 -33.33 8.45
N ILE A 116 -23.06 -33.82 8.09
CA ILE A 116 -24.28 -33.75 8.88
C ILE A 116 -24.63 -35.15 9.35
N ASN A 117 -24.64 -35.36 10.66
CA ASN A 117 -25.13 -36.60 11.23
C ASN A 117 -26.66 -36.55 11.28
N THR A 118 -27.32 -37.62 10.82
CA THR A 118 -28.81 -37.78 10.82
C THR A 118 -29.19 -39.12 11.42
N GLU A 119 -30.48 -39.34 11.70
CA GLU A 119 -30.95 -40.65 12.22
C GLU A 119 -30.63 -41.80 11.26
N ASP A 120 -30.68 -41.58 9.95
CA ASP A 120 -30.48 -42.59 8.92
C ASP A 120 -29.00 -42.74 8.49
N GLY A 121 -28.07 -41.99 9.06
CA GLY A 121 -26.64 -41.99 8.72
C GLY A 121 -26.04 -40.61 8.54
N VAL A 122 -24.94 -40.55 7.81
CA VAL A 122 -24.19 -39.29 7.56
C VAL A 122 -24.53 -38.76 6.18
N ILE A 123 -24.96 -37.50 6.10
CA ILE A 123 -25.21 -36.76 4.86
C ILE A 123 -24.16 -35.67 4.72
N ASN A 124 -23.64 -35.49 3.51
CA ASN A 124 -22.76 -34.38 3.20
C ASN A 124 -23.52 -33.31 2.41
N GLY A 125 -23.28 -32.04 2.73
CA GLY A 125 -23.82 -30.89 2.04
C GLY A 125 -22.76 -29.80 1.84
N GLY A 126 -23.02 -28.88 0.93
CA GLY A 126 -22.14 -27.73 0.69
C GLY A 126 -21.82 -27.49 -0.77
N THR A 127 -20.98 -26.49 -1.04
CA THR A 127 -20.62 -26.05 -2.40
C THR A 127 -19.97 -27.17 -3.23
N VAL A 128 -19.12 -27.98 -2.62
CA VAL A 128 -18.43 -29.11 -3.27
C VAL A 128 -19.43 -30.17 -3.76
N TYR A 129 -20.60 -30.31 -3.11
CA TYR A 129 -21.65 -31.23 -3.47
C TYR A 129 -22.71 -30.65 -4.41
N GLY A 130 -22.50 -29.40 -4.87
CA GLY A 130 -23.41 -28.72 -5.79
C GLY A 130 -24.70 -28.19 -5.14
N ASP A 131 -24.72 -28.10 -3.82
CA ASP A 131 -25.86 -27.54 -3.09
C ASP A 131 -25.98 -26.02 -3.31
N ASP A 132 -27.18 -25.51 -3.09
CA ASP A 132 -27.46 -24.10 -2.87
C ASP A 132 -27.78 -23.83 -1.39
N ALA A 133 -27.87 -22.56 -1.03
CA ALA A 133 -28.15 -22.15 0.35
C ALA A 133 -29.44 -22.79 0.88
N ALA A 134 -30.46 -22.90 0.04
CA ALA A 134 -31.76 -23.47 0.42
C ALA A 134 -31.68 -25.01 0.64
N SER A 135 -30.99 -25.75 -0.26
CA SER A 135 -30.78 -27.18 -0.12
C SER A 135 -29.92 -27.53 1.07
N LEU A 136 -28.86 -26.72 1.33
CA LEU A 136 -28.01 -26.91 2.51
C LEU A 136 -28.80 -26.67 3.80
N GLN A 137 -29.63 -25.62 3.84
CA GLN A 137 -30.52 -25.33 4.97
C GLN A 137 -31.52 -26.48 5.23
N ALA A 138 -32.09 -27.05 4.17
CA ALA A 138 -32.99 -28.21 4.28
C ALA A 138 -32.27 -29.46 4.82
N LYS A 139 -31.05 -29.74 4.38
CA LYS A 139 -30.21 -30.83 4.90
C LYS A 139 -29.86 -30.61 6.37
N LEU A 140 -29.55 -29.37 6.77
CA LEU A 140 -29.22 -29.03 8.14
C LEU A 140 -30.40 -29.20 9.10
N ALA A 141 -31.64 -29.00 8.62
CA ALA A 141 -32.84 -29.24 9.40
C ALA A 141 -33.02 -30.72 9.79
N LEU A 142 -32.36 -31.68 9.10
CA LEU A 142 -32.34 -33.09 9.42
C LEU A 142 -31.22 -33.50 10.38
N ALA A 143 -30.36 -32.55 10.74
CA ALA A 143 -29.16 -32.79 11.55
C ALA A 143 -29.52 -33.23 12.99
N LYS A 144 -28.80 -34.23 13.47
CA LYS A 144 -28.80 -34.66 14.87
C LYS A 144 -27.36 -34.91 15.34
N GLY A 145 -27.01 -34.33 16.46
CA GLY A 145 -25.69 -34.47 17.03
C GLY A 145 -24.65 -33.43 16.48
N ASP A 146 -23.40 -33.78 16.58
CA ASP A 146 -22.31 -32.86 16.22
C ASP A 146 -22.17 -32.69 14.69
N LEU A 147 -21.82 -31.50 14.26
CA LEU A 147 -21.51 -31.18 12.88
C LEU A 147 -20.01 -30.99 12.67
N GLU A 148 -19.50 -31.41 11.52
CA GLU A 148 -18.15 -31.02 11.07
C GLU A 148 -18.32 -30.09 9.86
N ILE A 149 -17.82 -28.87 10.01
CA ILE A 149 -17.88 -27.81 8.97
C ILE A 149 -16.48 -27.53 8.44
N TYR A 150 -16.34 -27.64 7.14
CA TYR A 150 -15.16 -27.21 6.40
C TYR A 150 -15.50 -25.93 5.65
N TYR A 151 -14.94 -24.83 6.13
CA TYR A 151 -15.16 -23.53 5.53
C TYR A 151 -13.87 -22.91 5.04
N LYS A 152 -14.01 -21.97 4.11
CA LYS A 152 -12.93 -21.20 3.52
C LYS A 152 -13.18 -19.72 3.80
N THR A 153 -12.17 -19.04 4.35
CA THR A 153 -12.25 -17.59 4.54
C THR A 153 -12.23 -16.87 3.19
N LYS A 154 -12.89 -15.73 3.10
CA LYS A 154 -12.81 -14.88 1.92
C LYS A 154 -11.40 -14.35 1.81
N GLY A 155 -10.67 -14.73 0.77
CA GLY A 155 -9.40 -14.13 0.42
C GLY A 155 -9.59 -12.78 -0.30
N GLY A 156 -8.48 -12.22 -0.81
CA GLY A 156 -8.52 -11.01 -1.62
C GLY A 156 -8.42 -9.71 -0.82
N GLY A 157 -8.12 -9.79 0.48
CA GLY A 157 -7.78 -8.64 1.29
C GLY A 157 -6.41 -8.07 0.96
N ILE A 158 -6.13 -6.87 1.42
CA ILE A 158 -4.88 -6.16 1.16
C ILE A 158 -4.15 -5.73 2.43
N TYR A 159 -4.62 -6.18 3.59
CA TYR A 159 -4.09 -5.76 4.89
C TYR A 159 -2.58 -5.98 5.00
N GLY A 160 -2.09 -7.16 4.60
CA GLY A 160 -0.67 -7.48 4.61
C GLY A 160 0.16 -6.52 3.76
N SER A 161 -0.26 -6.26 2.51
CA SER A 161 0.42 -5.32 1.61
C SER A 161 0.33 -3.86 2.09
N LEU A 162 -0.78 -3.47 2.72
CA LEU A 162 -0.93 -2.16 3.34
C LEU A 162 0.05 -1.99 4.50
N LYS A 163 0.11 -2.97 5.41
CA LYS A 163 1.06 -3.00 6.53
C LYS A 163 2.51 -2.99 6.05
N ALA A 164 2.84 -3.81 5.06
CA ALA A 164 4.17 -3.84 4.45
C ALA A 164 4.56 -2.46 3.85
N THR A 165 3.62 -1.78 3.18
CA THR A 165 3.84 -0.44 2.63
C THR A 165 4.10 0.59 3.74
N MET A 166 3.38 0.52 4.87
CA MET A 166 3.61 1.43 6.00
C MET A 166 5.00 1.22 6.63
N ILE A 167 5.41 -0.04 6.82
CA ILE A 167 6.75 -0.38 7.32
C ILE A 167 7.83 0.12 6.33
N LEU A 168 7.64 -0.11 5.03
CA LEU A 168 8.53 0.35 3.96
C LEU A 168 8.70 1.89 4.00
N ILE A 169 7.61 2.64 4.09
CA ILE A 169 7.62 4.11 4.19
C ILE A 169 8.42 4.54 5.42
N GLY A 170 8.11 3.97 6.59
CA GLY A 170 8.77 4.31 7.85
C GLY A 170 10.28 4.14 7.80
N PHE A 171 10.74 2.95 7.42
CA PHE A 171 12.19 2.68 7.34
C PHE A 171 12.88 3.46 6.21
N SER A 172 12.27 3.58 5.03
CA SER A 172 12.87 4.33 3.93
C SER A 172 13.09 5.79 4.30
N LEU A 173 12.11 6.44 4.93
CA LEU A 173 12.23 7.83 5.37
C LEU A 173 13.15 7.99 6.56
N LEU A 174 13.17 7.04 7.49
CA LEU A 174 14.09 7.07 8.64
C LEU A 174 15.55 7.19 8.19
N PHE A 175 15.91 6.52 7.10
CA PHE A 175 17.27 6.58 6.55
C PHE A 175 17.44 7.74 5.55
N ALA A 176 16.52 7.90 4.60
CA ALA A 176 16.68 8.85 3.51
C ALA A 176 16.50 10.30 3.92
N PHE A 177 15.51 10.61 4.77
CA PHE A 177 15.12 11.98 5.04
C PHE A 177 16.18 12.77 5.82
N PRO A 178 16.76 12.25 6.93
CA PRO A 178 17.83 12.94 7.61
C PRO A 178 19.06 13.16 6.71
N ILE A 179 19.49 12.11 6.01
CA ILE A 179 20.66 12.18 5.12
C ILE A 179 20.43 13.22 4.01
N GLY A 180 19.26 13.17 3.37
CA GLY A 180 18.90 14.07 2.28
C GLY A 180 18.81 15.55 2.72
N VAL A 181 18.17 15.79 3.89
CA VAL A 181 18.06 17.15 4.45
C VAL A 181 19.42 17.72 4.83
N PHE A 182 20.27 16.95 5.54
CA PHE A 182 21.61 17.42 5.89
C PHE A 182 22.49 17.62 4.66
N ALA A 183 22.39 16.77 3.64
CA ALA A 183 23.09 16.98 2.38
C ALA A 183 22.62 18.26 1.68
N ALA A 184 21.30 18.53 1.67
CA ALA A 184 20.75 19.75 1.09
C ALA A 184 21.25 21.02 1.81
N ILE A 185 21.24 21.00 3.15
CA ILE A 185 21.78 22.09 3.97
C ILE A 185 23.26 22.31 3.63
N TYR A 186 24.05 21.24 3.61
CA TYR A 186 25.47 21.33 3.27
C TYR A 186 25.70 21.99 1.90
N PHE A 187 25.01 21.50 0.87
CA PHE A 187 25.18 22.00 -0.49
C PHE A 187 24.64 23.43 -0.70
N ASN A 188 23.61 23.84 0.07
CA ASN A 188 23.01 25.16 -0.11
C ASN A 188 23.62 26.25 0.77
N GLU A 189 23.91 25.94 2.03
CA GLU A 189 24.25 26.91 3.04
C GLU A 189 25.78 26.94 3.38
N ILE A 190 26.49 25.81 3.22
CA ILE A 190 27.84 25.65 3.75
C ILE A 190 28.87 25.50 2.62
N ALA A 191 28.52 24.71 1.58
CA ALA A 191 29.52 24.35 0.57
C ALA A 191 29.89 25.51 -0.37
N ASP A 192 31.18 25.80 -0.50
CA ASP A 192 31.69 26.72 -1.51
C ASP A 192 31.36 26.23 -2.92
N ASN A 193 31.14 27.16 -3.85
CA ASN A 193 30.87 26.84 -5.24
C ASN A 193 32.18 26.49 -6.01
N ASN A 194 32.85 25.44 -5.55
CA ASN A 194 34.11 24.95 -6.13
C ASN A 194 33.87 23.76 -7.10
N ARG A 195 34.90 23.27 -7.78
CA ARG A 195 34.81 22.16 -8.73
C ARG A 195 34.32 20.86 -8.08
N LYS A 196 34.69 20.60 -6.82
CA LYS A 196 34.30 19.39 -6.09
C LYS A 196 32.78 19.39 -5.78
N THR A 197 32.28 20.49 -5.24
CA THR A 197 30.85 20.66 -4.94
C THR A 197 30.02 20.55 -6.21
N ARG A 198 30.48 21.13 -7.34
CA ARG A 198 29.79 21.01 -8.62
C ARG A 198 29.75 19.56 -9.11
N PHE A 199 30.86 18.84 -8.96
CA PHE A 199 30.92 17.43 -9.31
C PHE A 199 29.93 16.58 -8.50
N PHE A 200 29.84 16.76 -7.17
CA PHE A 200 28.87 16.04 -6.35
C PHE A 200 27.41 16.38 -6.71
N ARG A 201 27.10 17.65 -6.99
CA ARG A 201 25.76 18.04 -7.49
C ARG A 201 25.43 17.32 -8.79
N GLN A 202 26.36 17.23 -9.72
CA GLN A 202 26.18 16.47 -10.97
C GLN A 202 25.95 14.98 -10.73
N LEU A 203 26.64 14.37 -9.76
CA LEU A 203 26.38 12.97 -9.40
C LEU A 203 24.96 12.77 -8.85
N ILE A 204 24.45 13.69 -8.01
CA ILE A 204 23.06 13.64 -7.54
C ILE A 204 22.09 13.79 -8.70
N ASP A 205 22.37 14.66 -9.66
CA ASP A 205 21.56 14.83 -10.86
C ASP A 205 21.55 13.58 -11.73
N LEU A 206 22.69 12.92 -11.90
CA LEU A 206 22.80 11.65 -12.61
C LEU A 206 22.00 10.54 -11.92
N LEU A 207 22.08 10.41 -10.59
CA LEU A 207 21.29 9.44 -9.83
C LEU A 207 19.79 9.63 -10.03
N ALA A 208 19.32 10.87 -10.14
CA ALA A 208 17.90 11.16 -10.40
C ALA A 208 17.43 10.65 -11.78
N GLY A 209 18.33 10.48 -12.74
CA GLY A 209 18.04 9.98 -14.08
C GLY A 209 18.14 8.46 -14.25
N VAL A 210 18.62 7.72 -13.22
CA VAL A 210 18.75 6.26 -13.29
C VAL A 210 17.38 5.59 -13.17
N PRO A 211 17.02 4.63 -14.07
CA PRO A 211 15.78 3.86 -13.95
C PRO A 211 15.71 3.11 -12.61
N SER A 212 14.55 3.11 -11.95
CA SER A 212 14.37 2.52 -10.61
C SER A 212 14.69 1.03 -10.54
N ILE A 213 14.47 0.29 -11.64
CA ILE A 213 14.80 -1.13 -11.74
C ILE A 213 16.32 -1.40 -11.51
N ILE A 214 17.19 -0.49 -11.93
CA ILE A 214 18.63 -0.59 -11.70
C ILE A 214 18.97 -0.48 -10.22
N PHE A 215 18.28 0.41 -9.50
CA PHE A 215 18.42 0.49 -8.04
C PHE A 215 17.95 -0.79 -7.34
N GLY A 216 16.90 -1.45 -7.86
CA GLY A 216 16.46 -2.75 -7.36
C GLY A 216 17.52 -3.83 -7.50
N LEU A 217 18.13 -3.93 -8.69
CA LEU A 217 19.25 -4.85 -8.94
C LEU A 217 20.47 -4.50 -8.08
N MET A 218 20.81 -3.22 -7.98
CA MET A 218 21.91 -2.75 -7.11
C MET A 218 21.63 -3.08 -5.64
N GLY A 219 20.40 -2.89 -5.17
CA GLY A 219 19.98 -3.25 -3.84
C GLY A 219 20.23 -4.74 -3.55
N MET A 220 19.84 -5.60 -4.48
CA MET A 220 20.04 -7.05 -4.38
C MET A 220 21.51 -7.46 -4.41
N VAL A 221 22.35 -6.81 -5.21
CA VAL A 221 23.77 -7.18 -5.36
C VAL A 221 24.64 -6.52 -4.28
N VAL A 222 24.41 -5.24 -3.97
CA VAL A 222 25.29 -4.43 -3.12
C VAL A 222 24.81 -4.38 -1.67
N LEU A 223 23.50 -4.16 -1.45
CA LEU A 223 22.96 -3.97 -0.10
C LEU A 223 22.62 -5.31 0.59
N TYR A 224 22.22 -6.32 -0.17
CA TYR A 224 21.85 -7.62 0.38
C TYR A 224 22.90 -8.25 1.29
N PRO A 225 24.22 -8.30 0.95
CA PRO A 225 25.23 -8.87 1.86
C PRO A 225 25.26 -8.24 3.24
N PHE A 226 24.95 -6.93 3.34
CA PHE A 226 24.89 -6.21 4.62
C PHE A 226 23.57 -6.48 5.36
N VAL A 227 22.47 -6.56 4.63
CA VAL A 227 21.13 -6.73 5.21
C VAL A 227 20.89 -8.18 5.63
N SER A 228 21.49 -9.17 4.93
CA SER A 228 21.35 -10.60 5.24
C SER A 228 21.83 -10.99 6.64
N VAL A 229 22.67 -10.15 7.27
CA VAL A 229 23.08 -10.33 8.67
C VAL A 229 21.90 -10.12 9.64
N PHE A 230 20.93 -9.31 9.25
CA PHE A 230 19.75 -8.94 10.07
C PHE A 230 18.46 -9.62 9.61
N THR A 231 18.48 -10.29 8.45
CA THR A 231 17.29 -10.91 7.84
C THR A 231 17.61 -12.36 7.49
N GLN A 232 16.67 -13.27 7.76
CA GLN A 232 16.85 -14.70 7.46
C GLN A 232 16.68 -15.04 5.98
N ASN A 233 15.99 -14.18 5.23
CA ASN A 233 15.64 -14.38 3.81
C ASN A 233 16.34 -13.33 2.95
N GLY A 234 16.61 -13.68 1.68
CA GLY A 234 17.26 -12.81 0.71
C GLY A 234 16.51 -11.51 0.46
N GLN A 235 15.23 -11.60 0.13
CA GLN A 235 14.34 -10.46 -0.04
C GLN A 235 13.67 -10.11 1.29
N SER A 236 13.56 -8.81 1.58
CA SER A 236 12.93 -8.34 2.82
C SER A 236 12.45 -6.89 2.70
N ILE A 237 11.52 -6.49 3.56
CA ILE A 237 11.08 -5.09 3.63
C ILE A 237 12.26 -4.18 3.99
N LEU A 238 13.19 -4.62 4.84
CA LEU A 238 14.37 -3.85 5.20
C LEU A 238 15.28 -3.59 4.00
N LEU A 239 15.54 -4.61 3.17
CA LEU A 239 16.33 -4.45 1.93
C LEU A 239 15.64 -3.49 0.96
N GLY A 240 14.32 -3.64 0.78
CA GLY A 240 13.50 -2.71 -0.01
C GLY A 240 13.58 -1.29 0.53
N SER A 241 13.52 -1.11 1.85
CA SER A 241 13.57 0.22 2.49
C SER A 241 14.92 0.92 2.29
N LEU A 242 16.03 0.20 2.42
CA LEU A 242 17.36 0.78 2.18
C LEU A 242 17.57 1.10 0.69
N THR A 243 17.08 0.26 -0.20
CA THR A 243 17.11 0.53 -1.65
C THR A 243 16.29 1.78 -1.97
N MET A 244 15.08 1.89 -1.41
CA MET A 244 14.24 3.07 -1.56
C MET A 244 14.88 4.31 -0.94
N ALA A 245 15.59 4.18 0.17
CA ALA A 245 16.32 5.30 0.75
C ALA A 245 17.30 5.91 -0.26
N VAL A 246 18.06 5.08 -0.98
CA VAL A 246 18.99 5.56 -2.02
C VAL A 246 18.23 6.21 -3.19
N VAL A 247 17.14 5.63 -3.65
CA VAL A 247 16.28 6.18 -4.73
C VAL A 247 15.72 7.55 -4.37
N LEU A 248 15.42 7.78 -3.09
CA LEU A 248 14.80 9.01 -2.61
C LEU A 248 15.80 10.15 -2.40
N LEU A 249 17.10 9.86 -2.15
CA LEU A 249 18.10 10.88 -1.84
C LEU A 249 18.11 12.06 -2.84
N PRO A 250 18.17 11.85 -4.17
CA PRO A 250 18.17 12.97 -5.11
C PRO A 250 16.92 13.84 -4.99
N THR A 251 15.76 13.23 -4.80
CA THR A 251 14.47 13.94 -4.67
C THR A 251 14.46 14.79 -3.40
N ILE A 252 14.80 14.20 -2.25
CA ILE A 252 14.83 14.89 -0.96
C ILE A 252 15.84 16.04 -0.98
N ILE A 253 17.03 15.79 -1.51
CA ILE A 253 18.09 16.82 -1.58
C ILE A 253 17.60 18.02 -2.42
N LYS A 254 17.08 17.78 -3.63
CA LYS A 254 16.64 18.85 -4.53
C LYS A 254 15.46 19.64 -3.97
N THR A 255 14.42 18.97 -3.51
CA THR A 255 13.24 19.65 -2.96
C THR A 255 13.54 20.40 -1.67
N THR A 256 14.45 19.87 -0.83
CA THR A 256 14.93 20.58 0.35
C THR A 256 15.77 21.80 -0.03
N GLN A 257 16.66 21.70 -1.02
CA GLN A 257 17.42 22.85 -1.53
C GLN A 257 16.49 23.96 -2.05
N GLU A 258 15.46 23.60 -2.83
CA GLU A 258 14.44 24.56 -3.30
C GLU A 258 13.74 25.25 -2.13
N ALA A 259 13.41 24.50 -1.06
CA ALA A 259 12.79 25.05 0.14
C ALA A 259 13.73 26.02 0.89
N LEU A 260 15.03 25.73 0.96
CA LEU A 260 16.03 26.60 1.59
C LEU A 260 16.28 27.86 0.75
N ILE A 261 16.33 27.75 -0.58
CA ILE A 261 16.49 28.89 -1.50
C ILE A 261 15.28 29.83 -1.44
N ALA A 262 14.07 29.30 -1.21
CA ALA A 262 12.87 30.11 -1.10
C ALA A 262 12.85 31.04 0.13
N VAL A 263 13.72 30.82 1.12
CA VAL A 263 13.88 31.74 2.28
C VAL A 263 14.63 32.99 1.85
N PRO A 264 14.06 34.21 2.03
CA PRO A 264 14.70 35.46 1.65
C PRO A 264 16.05 35.67 2.31
N ASP A 265 17.06 36.18 1.57
CA ASP A 265 18.40 36.42 2.10
C ASP A 265 18.44 37.49 3.22
N SER A 266 17.43 38.37 3.25
CA SER A 266 17.26 39.34 4.34
C SER A 266 17.15 38.66 5.72
N TYR A 267 16.60 37.45 5.81
CA TYR A 267 16.54 36.72 7.08
C TYR A 267 17.90 36.26 7.56
N ARG A 268 18.78 35.83 6.61
CA ARG A 268 20.17 35.45 6.89
C ARG A 268 20.98 36.69 7.35
N GLN A 269 20.87 37.76 6.59
CA GLN A 269 21.58 39.03 6.89
C GLN A 269 21.12 39.61 8.24
N ALA A 270 19.85 39.64 8.55
CA ALA A 270 19.34 40.13 9.83
C ALA A 270 19.87 39.30 11.02
N SER A 271 19.90 37.99 10.90
CA SER A 271 20.43 37.08 11.92
C SER A 271 21.91 37.31 12.17
N LEU A 272 22.72 37.41 11.12
CA LEU A 272 24.17 37.69 11.20
C LEU A 272 24.43 39.06 11.78
N SER A 273 23.64 40.10 11.43
CA SER A 273 23.76 41.45 11.96
C SER A 273 23.50 41.54 13.47
N LEU A 274 22.72 40.61 14.03
CA LEU A 274 22.49 40.44 15.47
C LEU A 274 23.60 39.64 16.18
N GLY A 275 24.66 39.24 15.45
CA GLY A 275 25.80 38.51 16.00
C GLY A 275 25.61 37.00 16.07
N ALA A 276 24.61 36.44 15.39
CA ALA A 276 24.46 34.99 15.29
C ALA A 276 25.58 34.39 14.40
N SER A 277 26.03 33.17 14.74
CA SER A 277 26.92 32.41 13.86
C SER A 277 26.16 31.83 12.68
N ASP A 278 26.88 31.40 11.61
CA ASP A 278 26.28 30.73 10.45
C ASP A 278 25.44 29.53 10.86
N ALA A 279 25.97 28.68 11.75
CA ALA A 279 25.21 27.51 12.26
C ALA A 279 23.93 27.94 12.99
N GLN A 280 23.96 28.99 13.81
CA GLN A 280 22.78 29.50 14.49
C GLN A 280 21.77 30.06 13.48
N THR A 281 22.24 30.77 12.47
CA THR A 281 21.39 31.30 11.39
C THR A 281 20.69 30.15 10.63
N ILE A 282 21.44 29.11 10.24
CA ILE A 282 20.91 27.95 9.53
C ILE A 282 19.83 27.23 10.37
N PHE A 283 20.18 26.80 11.58
CA PHE A 283 19.30 25.94 12.37
C PHE A 283 18.17 26.68 13.11
N LYS A 284 18.35 27.98 13.46
CA LYS A 284 17.34 28.74 14.21
C LYS A 284 16.50 29.67 13.35
N VAL A 285 16.94 30.02 12.12
CA VAL A 285 16.24 30.97 11.26
C VAL A 285 15.86 30.33 9.92
N VAL A 286 16.83 29.83 9.13
CA VAL A 286 16.60 29.36 7.78
C VAL A 286 15.78 28.06 7.78
N LEU A 287 16.22 27.05 8.53
CA LEU A 287 15.57 25.75 8.59
C LEU A 287 14.12 25.83 9.12
N PRO A 288 13.81 26.53 10.24
CA PRO A 288 12.43 26.74 10.67
C PRO A 288 11.59 27.56 9.68
N SER A 289 12.22 28.45 8.90
CA SER A 289 11.53 29.25 7.89
C SER A 289 11.18 28.43 6.64
N SER A 290 11.95 27.36 6.34
CA SER A 290 11.73 26.46 5.20
C SER A 290 10.88 25.24 5.52
N ILE A 291 10.26 25.16 6.71
CA ILE A 291 9.56 23.94 7.18
C ILE A 291 8.41 23.50 6.25
N SER A 292 7.70 24.45 5.61
CA SER A 292 6.63 24.13 4.64
C SER A 292 7.19 23.39 3.43
N GLY A 293 8.33 23.82 2.91
CA GLY A 293 9.00 23.13 1.80
C GLY A 293 9.58 21.77 2.21
N LEU A 294 10.06 21.62 3.45
CA LEU A 294 10.49 20.34 4.00
C LEU A 294 9.32 19.34 4.12
N LEU A 295 8.15 19.80 4.55
CA LEU A 295 6.95 18.98 4.57
C LEU A 295 6.53 18.55 3.16
N SER A 296 6.60 19.45 2.19
CA SER A 296 6.35 19.11 0.78
C SER A 296 7.33 18.06 0.27
N SER A 297 8.63 18.17 0.62
CA SER A 297 9.65 17.16 0.30
C SER A 297 9.33 15.79 0.90
N LEU A 298 8.90 15.76 2.16
CA LEU A 298 8.52 14.53 2.86
C LEU A 298 7.39 13.80 2.13
N ILE A 299 6.35 14.53 1.73
CA ILE A 299 5.18 13.92 1.09
C ILE A 299 5.43 13.50 -0.33
N LEU A 300 6.19 14.28 -1.08
CA LEU A 300 6.63 13.86 -2.40
C LEU A 300 7.40 12.54 -2.30
N SER A 301 8.23 12.38 -1.26
CA SER A 301 8.96 11.15 -0.98
C SER A 301 8.02 9.98 -0.63
N ILE A 302 7.03 10.20 0.23
CA ILE A 302 6.02 9.18 0.58
C ILE A 302 5.25 8.75 -0.67
N SER A 303 4.77 9.71 -1.46
CA SER A 303 4.03 9.42 -2.69
C SER A 303 4.86 8.59 -3.67
N ARG A 304 6.17 8.88 -3.76
CA ARG A 304 7.10 8.11 -4.60
C ARG A 304 7.30 6.69 -4.09
N ILE A 305 7.41 6.47 -2.76
CA ILE A 305 7.52 5.12 -2.19
C ILE A 305 6.27 4.29 -2.51
N ILE A 306 5.08 4.88 -2.32
CA ILE A 306 3.80 4.19 -2.57
C ILE A 306 3.66 3.78 -4.04
N ALA A 307 4.13 4.62 -4.96
CA ALA A 307 4.03 4.36 -6.40
C ALA A 307 5.14 3.43 -6.95
N GLU A 308 6.20 3.17 -6.16
CA GLU A 308 7.34 2.39 -6.64
C GLU A 308 7.04 0.90 -6.65
N SER A 309 7.31 0.23 -7.78
CA SER A 309 7.17 -1.22 -7.91
C SER A 309 8.43 -1.88 -8.45
N ALA A 310 9.07 -1.30 -9.46
CA ALA A 310 10.15 -1.96 -10.20
C ALA A 310 11.38 -2.29 -9.35
N ALA A 311 11.80 -1.36 -8.48
CA ALA A 311 12.91 -1.63 -7.56
C ALA A 311 12.54 -2.63 -6.47
N LEU A 312 11.28 -2.62 -6.01
CA LEU A 312 10.80 -3.42 -4.89
C LEU A 312 10.59 -4.89 -5.24
N ILE A 313 10.24 -5.22 -6.49
CA ILE A 313 10.11 -6.61 -6.96
C ILE A 313 11.38 -7.40 -6.68
N PHE A 314 12.55 -6.81 -6.91
CA PHE A 314 13.84 -7.48 -6.68
C PHE A 314 14.25 -7.51 -5.22
N THR A 315 13.94 -6.49 -4.45
CA THR A 315 14.47 -6.31 -3.10
C THR A 315 13.52 -6.75 -2.00
N MET A 316 12.22 -6.63 -2.23
CA MET A 316 11.18 -6.94 -1.25
C MET A 316 10.41 -8.22 -1.57
N GLY A 317 10.32 -8.56 -2.87
CA GLY A 317 9.62 -9.73 -3.39
C GLY A 317 8.22 -9.41 -3.90
N SER A 318 7.60 -10.41 -4.55
CA SER A 318 6.28 -10.31 -5.17
C SER A 318 5.22 -11.21 -4.53
N PHE A 319 5.56 -11.88 -3.43
CA PHE A 319 4.65 -12.75 -2.71
C PHE A 319 3.90 -11.96 -1.61
N VAL A 320 2.57 -12.08 -1.60
CA VAL A 320 1.74 -11.43 -0.58
C VAL A 320 1.91 -12.16 0.75
N ASN A 321 2.31 -11.42 1.78
CA ASN A 321 2.46 -11.89 3.15
C ASN A 321 1.45 -11.17 4.03
N ASP A 322 0.51 -11.90 4.63
CA ASP A 322 -0.56 -11.33 5.44
C ASP A 322 -0.10 -10.80 6.81
N ALA A 323 1.01 -11.34 7.33
CA ALA A 323 1.61 -10.89 8.59
C ALA A 323 3.07 -10.41 8.42
N PRO A 324 3.33 -9.38 7.60
CA PRO A 324 4.69 -8.98 7.27
C PRO A 324 5.43 -8.38 8.44
N THR A 325 6.73 -8.74 8.55
CA THR A 325 7.71 -8.11 9.42
C THR A 325 8.82 -7.48 8.59
N TYR A 326 9.61 -6.59 9.18
CA TYR A 326 10.69 -5.89 8.47
C TYR A 326 11.75 -6.83 7.87
N SER A 327 11.93 -8.03 8.45
CA SER A 327 12.92 -9.03 8.05
C SER A 327 12.43 -10.06 7.03
N GLN A 328 11.15 -10.02 6.66
CA GLN A 328 10.53 -10.96 5.74
C GLN A 328 10.25 -10.32 4.38
N SER A 329 10.13 -11.17 3.35
CA SER A 329 9.63 -10.76 2.06
C SER A 329 8.13 -10.44 2.15
N ALA A 330 7.70 -9.43 1.42
CA ALA A 330 6.30 -9.04 1.31
C ALA A 330 6.10 -8.14 0.09
N THR A 331 4.86 -7.96 -0.33
CA THR A 331 4.51 -7.00 -1.38
C THR A 331 4.13 -5.65 -0.80
N SER A 332 4.58 -4.56 -1.43
CA SER A 332 3.93 -3.26 -1.27
C SER A 332 2.62 -3.22 -2.06
N LEU A 333 1.77 -2.21 -1.85
CA LEU A 333 0.52 -2.05 -2.61
C LEU A 333 0.75 -1.99 -4.12
N SER A 334 1.78 -1.29 -4.58
CA SER A 334 2.13 -1.19 -6.01
C SER A 334 2.65 -2.51 -6.58
N VAL A 335 3.47 -3.24 -5.83
CA VAL A 335 3.96 -4.57 -6.22
C VAL A 335 2.82 -5.60 -6.20
N HIS A 336 1.85 -5.46 -5.30
CA HIS A 336 0.67 -6.32 -5.25
C HIS A 336 -0.18 -6.19 -6.52
N ILE A 337 -0.38 -4.96 -7.04
CA ILE A 337 -1.03 -4.76 -8.35
C ILE A 337 -0.26 -5.51 -9.44
N TRP A 338 1.07 -5.36 -9.47
CA TRP A 338 1.90 -6.06 -10.45
C TRP A 338 1.77 -7.57 -10.32
N SER A 339 1.79 -8.11 -9.10
CA SER A 339 1.62 -9.54 -8.83
C SER A 339 0.28 -10.06 -9.38
N LEU A 340 -0.83 -9.37 -9.09
CA LEU A 340 -2.17 -9.74 -9.58
C LEU A 340 -2.29 -9.75 -11.10
N LEU A 341 -1.54 -8.89 -11.79
CA LEU A 341 -1.58 -8.78 -13.26
C LEU A 341 -0.59 -9.71 -13.97
N SER A 342 0.39 -10.26 -13.24
CA SER A 342 1.46 -11.09 -13.81
C SER A 342 1.14 -12.58 -13.82
N HIS A 343 0.02 -13.03 -13.24
CA HIS A 343 -0.44 -14.40 -13.26
C HIS A 343 -1.14 -14.77 -14.58
N GLU A 344 -1.27 -16.06 -14.88
CA GLU A 344 -1.98 -16.56 -16.06
C GLU A 344 -3.43 -16.09 -16.12
N ASN A 345 -4.10 -15.97 -14.96
CA ASN A 345 -5.44 -15.39 -14.82
C ASN A 345 -5.36 -14.07 -14.04
N PRO A 346 -5.17 -12.93 -14.74
CA PRO A 346 -5.00 -11.64 -14.08
C PRO A 346 -6.29 -11.15 -13.43
N ASN A 347 -6.23 -10.82 -12.13
CA ASN A 347 -7.36 -10.24 -11.42
C ASN A 347 -7.38 -8.72 -11.57
N MET A 348 -7.96 -8.25 -12.69
CA MET A 348 -8.07 -6.82 -13.03
C MET A 348 -8.93 -6.03 -12.03
N GLU A 349 -9.94 -6.65 -11.45
CA GLU A 349 -10.88 -5.97 -10.56
C GLU A 349 -10.23 -5.65 -9.21
N LEU A 350 -9.55 -6.63 -8.60
CA LEU A 350 -8.80 -6.42 -7.37
C LEU A 350 -7.63 -5.46 -7.58
N ALA A 351 -6.89 -5.59 -8.69
CA ALA A 351 -5.81 -4.68 -9.04
C ALA A 351 -6.30 -3.22 -9.19
N ALA A 352 -7.45 -3.01 -9.84
CA ALA A 352 -8.07 -1.70 -9.97
C ALA A 352 -8.53 -1.15 -8.60
N SER A 353 -9.06 -2.00 -7.72
CA SER A 353 -9.46 -1.59 -6.36
C SER A 353 -8.25 -1.12 -5.54
N ILE A 354 -7.13 -1.85 -5.60
CA ILE A 354 -5.87 -1.43 -4.95
C ILE A 354 -5.39 -0.10 -5.53
N ALA A 355 -5.48 0.11 -6.85
CA ALA A 355 -5.10 1.36 -7.49
C ALA A 355 -5.96 2.54 -7.00
N ILE A 356 -7.27 2.34 -6.78
CA ILE A 356 -8.15 3.36 -6.18
C ILE A 356 -7.71 3.69 -4.75
N ILE A 357 -7.37 2.68 -3.96
CA ILE A 357 -6.90 2.87 -2.58
C ILE A 357 -5.58 3.66 -2.57
N ILE A 358 -4.63 3.33 -3.43
CA ILE A 358 -3.39 4.10 -3.60
C ILE A 358 -3.70 5.55 -3.96
N LEU A 359 -4.62 5.79 -4.91
CA LEU A 359 -5.03 7.13 -5.30
C LEU A 359 -5.61 7.92 -4.13
N ILE A 360 -6.51 7.30 -3.36
CA ILE A 360 -7.12 7.92 -2.16
C ILE A 360 -6.05 8.25 -1.11
N LEU A 361 -5.11 7.32 -0.85
CA LEU A 361 -4.02 7.53 0.10
C LEU A 361 -3.12 8.70 -0.33
N VAL A 362 -2.69 8.74 -1.59
CA VAL A 362 -1.82 9.80 -2.12
C VAL A 362 -2.54 11.16 -2.13
N LEU A 363 -3.81 11.20 -2.54
CA LEU A 363 -4.62 12.43 -2.48
C LEU A 363 -4.82 12.89 -1.04
N GLY A 364 -5.14 11.99 -0.12
CA GLY A 364 -5.32 12.29 1.29
C GLY A 364 -4.04 12.85 1.92
N LEU A 365 -2.88 12.25 1.63
CA LEU A 365 -1.58 12.76 2.06
C LEU A 365 -1.31 14.17 1.51
N ASN A 366 -1.51 14.40 0.20
CA ASN A 366 -1.30 15.70 -0.41
C ASN A 366 -2.22 16.79 0.18
N LEU A 367 -3.49 16.46 0.44
CA LEU A 367 -4.44 17.38 1.08
C LEU A 367 -4.05 17.67 2.54
N SER A 368 -3.61 16.66 3.28
CA SER A 368 -3.18 16.80 4.67
C SER A 368 -2.04 17.81 4.83
N VAL A 369 -1.11 17.82 3.87
CA VAL A 369 0.02 18.76 3.90
C VAL A 369 -0.38 20.18 3.55
N ARG A 370 -1.18 20.37 2.52
CA ARG A 370 -1.72 21.70 2.23
C ARG A 370 -2.45 22.28 3.44
N PHE A 371 -3.15 21.41 4.18
CA PHE A 371 -3.81 21.83 5.42
C PHE A 371 -2.79 22.21 6.51
N LEU A 372 -1.76 21.40 6.73
CA LEU A 372 -0.68 21.69 7.68
C LEU A 372 0.12 22.95 7.30
N GLU A 373 0.45 23.13 6.03
CA GLU A 373 1.10 24.34 5.52
C GLU A 373 0.27 25.59 5.83
N ASN A 374 -1.03 25.55 5.58
CA ASN A 374 -1.93 26.67 5.89
C ASN A 374 -1.96 27.01 7.39
N ILE A 375 -1.94 26.00 8.28
CA ILE A 375 -1.91 26.21 9.74
C ILE A 375 -0.57 26.83 10.17
N LEU A 376 0.55 26.31 9.66
CA LEU A 376 1.89 26.77 10.03
C LEU A 376 2.17 28.18 9.51
N THR A 377 1.68 28.51 8.31
CA THR A 377 1.85 29.84 7.72
C THR A 377 1.02 30.89 8.43
N ARG A 378 -0.22 30.56 8.85
CA ARG A 378 -1.09 31.50 9.61
C ARG A 378 -0.56 31.82 11.01
N ARG A 379 0.28 30.98 11.60
CA ARG A 379 0.90 31.25 12.92
C ARG A 379 2.12 32.17 12.85
N LYS A 380 2.60 32.50 11.65
CA LYS A 380 3.77 33.37 11.44
C LYS A 380 3.41 34.82 11.09
N VAL A 381 2.12 35.16 10.97
CA VAL A 381 1.55 36.49 10.86
C VAL A 381 0.89 36.85 12.20
#